data_2c5668bffd812834cfbf1ca353d88611
#
_entry.id   2c5668bffd812834cfbf1ca353d88611
#
_cell.length_a   1.000
_cell.length_b   1.000
_cell.length_c   1.000
_cell.angle_alpha   90.00
_cell.angle_beta   90.00
_cell.angle_gamma   90.00
#
_symmetry.space_group_name_H-M   'P 1'
#
loop_
_entity.id
_entity.type
_entity.pdbx_description
1 polymer ?
#
loop_
_entity_poly.entity_id
_entity_poly.type
_entity_poly.pdbx_seq_one_letter_code
_entity_poly.pdbx_strand_id
1 'polypeptide(L)'
;MRDRATRRVRQSRVALSRRPHGGRLDRIRGDTLLHYRLTRLKTKDFVRIWIELLARNLTEQKPALLFGKEGEEIAGYKFPPVKNAREVLSDLLAIYWDGLRQPLRLFPRSSWMFVDRIAAGKDRGRARYLAEKEWFSNENDEKSR
;
A
#
# COMPACT_ATOMS: atom_id res chain seq x y z
N MET A 1 3.87 31.64 31.03
CA MET A 1 3.82 32.01 29.61
C MET A 1 4.80 31.15 28.86
N ARG A 2 4.35 29.99 28.31
CA ARG A 2 5.21 29.06 27.58
C ARG A 2 4.67 28.96 26.17
N ASP A 3 5.45 29.52 25.27
CA ASP A 3 5.20 29.59 23.84
C ASP A 3 5.31 28.17 23.22
N ARG A 4 4.21 27.64 22.71
CA ARG A 4 4.17 26.40 21.96
C ARG A 4 4.45 26.72 20.50
N ALA A 5 5.71 26.65 20.11
CA ALA A 5 6.11 26.70 18.72
C ALA A 5 5.48 25.53 17.95
N THR A 6 4.42 25.82 17.24
CA THR A 6 3.76 24.91 16.29
C THR A 6 4.70 24.67 15.12
N ARG A 7 5.41 23.53 15.15
CA ARG A 7 6.29 23.09 14.07
C ARG A 7 5.41 22.74 12.85
N ARG A 8 5.17 23.70 11.98
CA ARG A 8 4.57 23.47 10.66
C ARG A 8 5.49 22.51 9.89
N VAL A 9 5.03 21.28 9.72
CA VAL A 9 5.60 20.35 8.76
C VAL A 9 5.42 20.97 7.38
N ARG A 10 6.51 21.44 6.79
CA ARG A 10 6.55 21.89 5.39
C ARG A 10 6.27 20.66 4.53
N GLN A 11 5.05 20.53 4.03
CA GLN A 11 4.73 19.61 2.96
C GLN A 11 5.48 20.06 1.70
N SER A 12 6.64 19.45 1.46
CA SER A 12 7.32 19.57 0.19
C SER A 12 6.50 18.81 -0.85
N ARG A 13 5.64 19.52 -1.58
CA ARG A 13 4.98 18.96 -2.76
C ARG A 13 6.07 18.60 -3.76
N VAL A 14 6.36 17.31 -3.89
CA VAL A 14 7.18 16.79 -4.97
C VAL A 14 6.39 17.02 -6.26
N ALA A 15 6.73 18.05 -7.00
CA ALA A 15 6.17 18.27 -8.33
C ALA A 15 6.63 17.11 -9.22
N LEU A 16 5.70 16.25 -9.63
CA LEU A 16 5.94 15.28 -10.69
C LEU A 16 6.35 16.08 -11.94
N SER A 17 7.64 16.08 -12.24
CA SER A 17 8.21 16.75 -13.41
C SER A 17 7.43 16.33 -14.65
N ARG A 18 7.20 17.27 -15.59
CA ARG A 18 6.50 17.06 -16.87
C ARG A 18 7.24 16.13 -17.85
N ARG A 19 8.33 15.50 -17.44
CA ARG A 19 9.01 14.51 -18.28
C ARG A 19 8.16 13.26 -18.34
N PRO A 20 7.84 12.70 -19.52
CA PRO A 20 7.14 11.44 -19.65
C PRO A 20 8.04 10.35 -19.06
N HIS A 21 7.73 9.93 -17.83
CA HIS A 21 8.35 8.74 -17.28
C HIS A 21 7.68 7.56 -17.94
N GLY A 22 8.31 7.03 -18.97
CA GLY A 22 7.85 5.84 -19.68
C GLY A 22 8.01 4.61 -18.80
N GLY A 23 6.94 4.23 -18.11
CA GLY A 23 6.81 2.93 -17.46
C GLY A 23 5.98 2.01 -18.38
N ARG A 24 6.36 0.73 -18.48
CA ARG A 24 5.59 -0.28 -19.21
C ARG A 24 4.75 -1.11 -18.23
N LEU A 25 3.44 -1.19 -18.48
CA LEU A 25 2.52 -2.07 -17.77
C LEU A 25 2.22 -3.28 -18.67
N ASP A 26 2.82 -4.43 -18.38
CA ASP A 26 2.78 -5.61 -19.27
C ASP A 26 1.55 -6.50 -19.10
N ARG A 27 0.74 -6.29 -18.03
CA ARG A 27 -0.34 -7.19 -17.63
C ARG A 27 -1.73 -6.62 -17.89
N ILE A 28 -1.90 -5.94 -19.01
CA ILE A 28 -3.20 -5.41 -19.43
C ILE A 28 -3.88 -6.44 -20.33
N ARG A 29 -5.13 -6.80 -19.98
CA ARG A 29 -6.02 -7.64 -20.79
C ARG A 29 -7.30 -6.88 -21.06
N GLY A 30 -7.50 -6.48 -22.31
CA GLY A 30 -8.54 -5.53 -22.66
C GLY A 30 -8.38 -4.24 -21.86
N ASP A 31 -9.43 -3.84 -21.16
CA ASP A 31 -9.47 -2.62 -20.32
C ASP A 31 -9.08 -2.85 -18.85
N THR A 32 -8.57 -4.02 -18.49
CA THR A 32 -8.31 -4.38 -17.10
C THR A 32 -6.85 -4.72 -16.87
N LEU A 33 -6.25 -4.16 -15.82
CA LEU A 33 -4.96 -4.60 -15.31
C LEU A 33 -5.15 -5.91 -14.55
N LEU A 34 -4.52 -6.99 -15.01
CA LEU A 34 -4.70 -8.33 -14.47
C LEU A 34 -3.43 -8.83 -13.82
N HIS A 35 -3.49 -9.13 -12.54
CA HIS A 35 -2.47 -9.88 -11.81
C HIS A 35 -2.99 -11.22 -11.34
N TYR A 36 -2.14 -12.24 -11.41
CA TYR A 36 -2.47 -13.54 -10.82
C TYR A 36 -1.23 -14.17 -10.18
N ARG A 37 -1.48 -14.96 -9.15
CA ARG A 37 -0.46 -15.71 -8.43
C ARG A 37 -0.97 -17.13 -8.16
N LEU A 38 -0.22 -18.14 -8.56
CA LEU A 38 -0.59 -19.55 -8.37
C LEU A 38 -0.43 -20.03 -6.92
N THR A 39 0.04 -19.17 -6.03
CA THR A 39 0.23 -19.43 -4.60
C THR A 39 -0.60 -18.47 -3.77
N ARG A 40 -0.56 -18.61 -2.45
CA ARG A 40 -1.25 -17.74 -1.50
C ARG A 40 -0.86 -16.26 -1.71
N LEU A 41 -1.86 -15.40 -1.76
CA LEU A 41 -1.67 -13.95 -1.84
C LEU A 41 -1.01 -13.41 -0.56
N LYS A 42 -0.10 -12.47 -0.75
CA LYS A 42 0.59 -11.78 0.33
C LYS A 42 0.30 -10.28 0.24
N THR A 43 0.43 -9.57 1.35
CA THR A 43 0.27 -8.10 1.40
C THR A 43 0.98 -7.37 0.27
N LYS A 44 2.19 -7.79 -0.06
CA LYS A 44 2.97 -7.19 -1.16
C LYS A 44 2.30 -7.30 -2.54
N ASP A 45 1.50 -8.34 -2.77
CA ASP A 45 0.81 -8.55 -4.05
C ASP A 45 -0.32 -7.51 -4.19
N PHE A 46 -1.04 -7.20 -3.10
CA PHE A 46 -2.06 -6.15 -3.05
C PHE A 46 -1.47 -4.76 -3.24
N VAL A 47 -0.39 -4.45 -2.52
CA VAL A 47 0.30 -3.16 -2.64
C VAL A 47 0.84 -2.95 -4.06
N ARG A 48 1.42 -3.99 -4.65
CA ARG A 48 1.97 -3.93 -6.01
C ARG A 48 0.91 -3.58 -7.04
N ILE A 49 -0.19 -4.35 -7.07
CA ILE A 49 -1.26 -4.11 -8.06
C ILE A 49 -1.90 -2.74 -7.84
N TRP A 50 -2.03 -2.30 -6.59
CA TRP A 50 -2.57 -0.98 -6.28
C TRP A 50 -1.69 0.15 -6.80
N ILE A 51 -0.36 0.07 -6.64
CA ILE A 51 0.57 1.06 -7.20
C ILE A 51 0.50 1.07 -8.74
N GLU A 52 0.47 -0.10 -9.38
CA GLU A 52 0.35 -0.21 -10.84
C GLU A 52 -1.00 0.34 -11.34
N LEU A 53 -2.09 0.13 -10.57
CA LEU A 53 -3.39 0.73 -10.84
C LEU A 53 -3.35 2.25 -10.76
N LEU A 54 -2.72 2.81 -9.71
CA LEU A 54 -2.54 4.26 -9.58
C LEU A 54 -1.78 4.84 -10.77
N ALA A 55 -0.67 4.21 -11.16
CA ALA A 55 0.11 4.63 -12.32
C ALA A 55 -0.71 4.60 -13.61
N ARG A 56 -1.52 3.56 -13.84
CA ARG A 56 -2.42 3.47 -14.98
C ARG A 56 -3.50 4.55 -14.94
N ASN A 57 -4.07 4.80 -13.76
CA ASN A 57 -5.14 5.78 -13.59
C ASN A 57 -4.68 7.25 -13.71
N LEU A 58 -3.37 7.49 -13.91
CA LEU A 58 -2.88 8.80 -14.34
C LEU A 58 -3.30 9.15 -15.78
N THR A 59 -3.51 8.13 -16.62
CA THR A 59 -3.87 8.29 -18.04
C THR A 59 -5.29 7.80 -18.33
N GLU A 60 -5.67 6.63 -17.77
CA GLU A 60 -6.94 5.98 -18.05
C GLU A 60 -7.57 5.46 -16.76
N GLN A 61 -8.80 5.87 -16.49
CA GLN A 61 -9.59 5.45 -15.32
C GLN A 61 -10.12 4.03 -15.52
N LYS A 62 -9.27 3.03 -15.32
CA LYS A 62 -9.57 1.61 -15.56
C LYS A 62 -9.36 0.77 -14.29
N PRO A 63 -10.09 -0.34 -14.11
CA PRO A 63 -9.98 -1.20 -12.96
C PRO A 63 -8.76 -2.13 -13.01
N ALA A 64 -8.49 -2.79 -11.88
CA ALA A 64 -7.56 -3.90 -11.79
C ALA A 64 -8.19 -5.12 -11.12
N LEU A 65 -7.67 -6.31 -11.46
CA LEU A 65 -8.06 -7.60 -10.90
C LEU A 65 -6.83 -8.35 -10.39
N LEU A 66 -6.94 -8.90 -9.19
CA LEU A 66 -5.91 -9.75 -8.58
C LEU A 66 -6.52 -11.10 -8.27
N PHE A 67 -5.91 -12.17 -8.77
CA PHE A 67 -6.30 -13.54 -8.46
C PHE A 67 -5.17 -14.27 -7.74
N GLY A 68 -5.53 -15.15 -6.81
CA GLY A 68 -4.56 -16.01 -6.13
C GLY A 68 -5.23 -17.01 -5.21
N LYS A 69 -4.44 -17.88 -4.58
CA LYS A 69 -4.96 -18.85 -3.62
C LYS A 69 -5.25 -18.19 -2.27
N GLU A 70 -6.41 -18.54 -1.70
CA GLU A 70 -6.79 -18.26 -0.32
C GLU A 70 -7.31 -19.56 0.30
N GLY A 71 -6.45 -20.20 1.12
CA GLY A 71 -6.66 -21.58 1.49
C GLY A 71 -6.50 -22.53 0.28
N GLU A 72 -7.49 -23.36 0.02
CA GLU A 72 -7.53 -24.27 -1.13
C GLU A 72 -8.30 -23.68 -2.34
N GLU A 73 -8.97 -22.55 -2.17
CA GLU A 73 -9.79 -21.91 -3.19
C GLU A 73 -9.02 -20.80 -3.94
N ILE A 74 -9.53 -20.43 -5.10
CA ILE A 74 -9.06 -19.27 -5.85
C ILE A 74 -9.91 -18.07 -5.46
N ALA A 75 -9.28 -17.07 -4.86
CA ALA A 75 -9.89 -15.78 -4.56
C ALA A 75 -9.56 -14.76 -5.64
N GLY A 76 -10.57 -13.92 -5.96
CA GLY A 76 -10.45 -12.80 -6.89
C GLY A 76 -10.79 -11.47 -6.22
N TYR A 77 -9.91 -10.49 -6.36
CA TYR A 77 -10.09 -9.15 -5.80
C TYR A 77 -10.17 -8.11 -6.91
N LYS A 78 -11.23 -7.30 -6.90
CA LYS A 78 -11.43 -6.21 -7.84
C LYS A 78 -11.06 -4.87 -7.21
N PHE A 79 -10.20 -4.14 -7.86
CA PHE A 79 -9.84 -2.77 -7.50
C PHE A 79 -10.53 -1.81 -8.46
N PRO A 80 -11.44 -0.96 -7.97
CA PRO A 80 -12.10 0.03 -8.80
C PRO A 80 -11.11 1.11 -9.25
N PRO A 81 -11.43 1.88 -10.32
CA PRO A 81 -10.63 3.02 -10.72
C PRO A 81 -10.49 4.06 -9.61
N VAL A 82 -9.30 4.67 -9.50
CA VAL A 82 -8.97 5.69 -8.50
C VAL A 82 -8.95 7.06 -9.14
N LYS A 83 -9.91 7.93 -8.81
CA LYS A 83 -10.05 9.27 -9.42
C LYS A 83 -8.90 10.21 -9.09
N ASN A 84 -8.42 10.18 -7.85
CA ASN A 84 -7.32 11.02 -7.35
C ASN A 84 -5.96 10.29 -7.39
N ALA A 85 -5.75 9.42 -8.37
CA ALA A 85 -4.53 8.60 -8.48
C ALA A 85 -3.24 9.41 -8.44
N ARG A 86 -3.22 10.61 -9.03
CA ARG A 86 -2.05 11.50 -9.01
C ARG A 86 -1.68 11.98 -7.60
N GLU A 87 -2.67 12.37 -6.82
CA GLU A 87 -2.44 12.83 -5.43
C GLU A 87 -1.91 11.69 -4.58
N VAL A 88 -2.59 10.54 -4.62
CA VAL A 88 -2.19 9.34 -3.87
C VAL A 88 -0.79 8.88 -4.26
N LEU A 89 -0.46 8.87 -5.56
CA LEU A 89 0.88 8.48 -6.02
C LEU A 89 1.94 9.50 -5.60
N SER A 90 1.62 10.80 -5.57
CA SER A 90 2.52 11.84 -5.06
C SER A 90 2.82 11.67 -3.58
N ASP A 91 1.81 11.33 -2.77
CA ASP A 91 1.98 11.04 -1.35
C ASP A 91 2.85 9.80 -1.12
N LEU A 92 2.64 8.75 -1.90
CA LEU A 92 3.49 7.55 -1.86
C LEU A 92 4.94 7.84 -2.23
N LEU A 93 5.17 8.67 -3.25
CA LEU A 93 6.52 9.10 -3.63
C LEU A 93 7.17 9.96 -2.55
N ALA A 94 6.42 10.82 -1.87
CA ALA A 94 6.92 11.59 -0.73
C ALA A 94 7.36 10.65 0.42
N ILE A 95 6.52 9.67 0.77
CA ILE A 95 6.85 8.67 1.79
C ILE A 95 8.09 7.86 1.37
N TYR A 96 8.17 7.42 0.11
CA TYR A 96 9.34 6.72 -0.41
C TYR A 96 10.61 7.57 -0.29
N TRP A 97 10.53 8.87 -0.64
CA TRP A 97 11.66 9.79 -0.56
C TRP A 97 12.12 10.04 0.88
N ASP A 98 11.17 10.13 1.81
CA ASP A 98 11.48 10.22 3.24
C ASP A 98 12.14 8.93 3.74
N GLY A 99 11.68 7.77 3.28
CA GLY A 99 12.26 6.46 3.60
C GLY A 99 13.69 6.25 3.12
N LEU A 100 14.12 6.96 2.07
CA LEU A 100 15.52 6.95 1.62
C LEU A 100 16.45 7.76 2.54
N ARG A 101 15.88 8.67 3.36
CA ARG A 101 16.64 9.57 4.25
C ARG A 101 16.64 9.12 5.70
N GLN A 102 15.57 8.46 6.12
CA GLN A 102 15.38 8.00 7.50
C GLN A 102 14.52 6.74 7.55
N PRO A 103 14.73 5.86 8.56
CA PRO A 103 13.89 4.69 8.73
C PRO A 103 12.41 5.07 8.91
N LEU A 104 11.53 4.52 8.07
CA LEU A 104 10.09 4.67 8.22
C LEU A 104 9.58 3.71 9.30
N ARG A 105 8.62 4.19 10.09
CA ARG A 105 7.87 3.35 11.04
C ARG A 105 6.79 2.54 10.33
N LEU A 106 7.17 1.84 9.28
CA LEU A 106 6.28 1.01 8.46
C LEU A 106 6.75 -0.44 8.51
N PHE A 107 5.95 -1.27 9.14
CA PHE A 107 6.17 -2.71 9.23
C PHE A 107 5.07 -3.41 8.43
N PRO A 108 5.34 -3.96 7.25
CA PRO A 108 4.31 -4.36 6.30
C PRO A 108 3.21 -5.26 6.87
N ARG A 109 3.57 -6.27 7.70
CA ARG A 109 2.61 -7.20 8.30
C ARG A 109 1.75 -6.54 9.38
N SER A 110 2.39 -5.88 10.35
CA SER A 110 1.68 -5.21 11.46
C SER A 110 0.86 -4.03 10.97
N SER A 111 1.38 -3.25 10.01
CA SER A 111 0.63 -2.15 9.38
C SER A 111 -0.58 -2.66 8.62
N TRP A 112 -0.45 -3.77 7.88
CA TRP A 112 -1.58 -4.40 7.20
C TRP A 112 -2.62 -4.89 8.20
N MET A 113 -2.20 -5.61 9.25
CA MET A 113 -3.10 -6.06 10.32
C MET A 113 -3.88 -4.90 10.93
N PHE A 114 -3.22 -3.78 11.21
CA PHE A 114 -3.86 -2.59 11.76
C PHE A 114 -4.97 -2.07 10.84
N VAL A 115 -4.65 -1.86 9.56
CA VAL A 115 -5.60 -1.31 8.57
C VAL A 115 -6.76 -2.27 8.32
N ASP A 116 -6.48 -3.56 8.21
CA ASP A 116 -7.49 -4.61 8.03
C ASP A 116 -8.51 -4.62 9.19
N ARG A 117 -8.03 -4.50 10.44
CA ARG A 117 -8.92 -4.46 11.62
C ARG A 117 -9.75 -3.18 11.68
N ILE A 118 -9.20 -2.03 11.29
CA ILE A 118 -9.97 -0.79 11.16
C ILE A 118 -11.04 -0.94 10.08
N ALA A 119 -10.69 -1.48 8.90
CA ALA A 119 -11.64 -1.72 7.82
C ALA A 119 -12.76 -2.70 8.21
N ALA A 120 -12.46 -3.69 9.07
CA ALA A 120 -13.44 -4.60 9.67
C ALA A 120 -14.26 -3.99 10.81
N GLY A 121 -14.19 -2.68 11.04
CA GLY A 121 -14.97 -1.96 12.05
C GLY A 121 -14.50 -2.14 13.49
N LYS A 122 -13.28 -2.63 13.73
CA LYS A 122 -12.72 -2.69 15.08
C LYS A 122 -12.27 -1.30 15.53
N ASP A 123 -12.41 -1.03 16.84
CA ASP A 123 -11.87 0.20 17.40
C ASP A 123 -10.34 0.28 17.27
N ARG A 124 -9.83 1.51 17.31
CA ARG A 124 -8.41 1.79 17.09
C ARG A 124 -7.47 1.13 18.12
N GLY A 125 -7.91 1.05 19.37
CA GLY A 125 -7.14 0.41 20.45
C GLY A 125 -6.99 -1.08 20.21
N ARG A 126 -8.08 -1.75 19.85
CA ARG A 126 -8.08 -3.19 19.53
C ARG A 126 -7.26 -3.50 18.27
N ALA A 127 -7.39 -2.67 17.22
CA ALA A 127 -6.60 -2.81 16.00
C ALA A 127 -5.10 -2.66 16.28
N ARG A 128 -4.71 -1.69 17.09
CA ARG A 128 -3.33 -1.47 17.52
C ARG A 128 -2.78 -2.66 18.32
N TYR A 129 -3.51 -3.12 19.32
CA TYR A 129 -3.11 -4.28 20.12
C TYR A 129 -2.83 -5.52 19.25
N LEU A 130 -3.70 -5.82 18.28
CA LEU A 130 -3.52 -6.95 17.37
C LEU A 130 -2.30 -6.79 16.45
N ALA A 131 -2.04 -5.58 15.97
CA ALA A 131 -0.87 -5.27 15.16
C ALA A 131 0.45 -5.39 15.96
N GLU A 132 0.47 -4.95 17.22
CA GLU A 132 1.59 -5.14 18.14
C GLU A 132 1.83 -6.61 18.43
N LYS A 133 0.79 -7.40 18.67
CA LYS A 133 0.90 -8.85 18.87
C LYS A 133 1.51 -9.55 17.64
N GLU A 134 1.10 -9.18 16.43
CA GLU A 134 1.68 -9.69 15.18
C GLU A 134 3.18 -9.35 15.07
N TRP A 135 3.58 -8.17 15.51
CA TRP A 135 4.98 -7.76 15.52
C TRP A 135 5.83 -8.66 16.43
N PHE A 136 5.39 -8.86 17.67
CA PHE A 136 6.14 -9.66 18.65
C PHE A 136 6.13 -11.17 18.35
N SER A 137 5.11 -11.72 17.70
CA SER A 137 5.06 -13.13 17.33
C SER A 137 6.11 -13.50 16.27
N ASN A 138 6.41 -12.60 15.34
CA ASN A 138 7.45 -12.82 14.33
C ASN A 138 8.89 -12.79 14.91
N GLU A 139 9.13 -12.02 15.96
CA GLU A 139 10.45 -11.93 16.59
C GLU A 139 10.84 -13.25 17.27
N ASN A 140 9.85 -14.01 17.75
CA ASN A 140 10.09 -15.32 18.36
C ASN A 140 10.35 -16.44 17.32
N ASP A 141 9.73 -16.36 16.12
CA ASP A 141 9.95 -17.31 15.05
C ASP A 141 11.34 -17.18 14.41
N GLU A 142 11.93 -15.98 14.36
CA GLU A 142 13.28 -15.77 13.84
C GLU A 142 14.39 -16.24 14.81
N LYS A 143 14.14 -16.21 16.13
CA LYS A 143 15.07 -16.71 17.15
C LYS A 143 15.07 -18.24 17.28
N SER A 144 14.11 -18.91 16.64
CA SER A 144 13.96 -20.38 16.69
C SER A 144 14.53 -21.10 15.44
N ARG A 145 15.21 -20.39 14.56
CA ARG A 145 15.89 -20.93 13.36
C ARG A 145 17.39 -20.68 13.43
#